data_82c9cd3cf2c8c7732bcaed689b722aef
#
_entry.id   82c9cd3cf2c8c7732bcaed689b722aef
#
_cell.length_a   1.000
_cell.length_b   1.000
_cell.length_c   1.000
_cell.angle_alpha   90.00
_cell.angle_beta   90.00
_cell.angle_gamma   90.00
#
_symmetry.space_group_name_H-M   'P 1'
#
loop_
_entity.id
_entity.type
_entity.pdbx_description
1 polymer ?
#
loop_
_entity_poly.entity_id
_entity_poly.type
_entity_poly.pdbx_seq_one_letter_code
_entity_poly.pdbx_strand_id
1 'polypeptide(L)'
;MGISHIKWVRLGDYISPRRENNSSLKYGIDLIEGVNSDGEFQPTKALTDNINLKPYKVVRHGDIVYNPSRLNIGSLAYRTGGMCIVSHLYQVFYIKEEHQSVLSAEFLTLYLRRNEFYRYVDYDNFGSKRAEYNLNKSV
;
A
#
# COMPACT_ATOMS: atom_id res chain seq x y z
N MET A 1 7.32 32.75 -4.04
CA MET A 1 6.76 32.14 -3.66
C MET A 1 7.20 30.96 -3.12
N GLY A 2 6.80 30.43 -2.76
CA GLY A 2 6.81 29.52 -2.11
C GLY A 2 7.65 28.48 -1.64
N ILE A 3 8.70 28.27 -2.23
CA ILE A 3 9.52 27.21 -1.79
C ILE A 3 10.20 27.48 -0.50
N SER A 4 10.21 28.69 -0.07
CA SER A 4 10.83 29.00 1.22
C SER A 4 10.04 28.36 2.36
N HIS A 5 8.89 27.78 2.07
CA HIS A 5 8.07 27.20 3.10
C HIS A 5 7.98 25.69 3.03
N ILE A 6 9.03 25.05 2.54
CA ILE A 6 9.08 23.61 2.57
C ILE A 6 9.02 23.16 4.01
N LYS A 7 8.11 22.24 4.27
CA LYS A 7 7.90 21.76 5.61
C LYS A 7 8.06 20.27 5.63
N TRP A 8 8.87 19.79 6.53
CA TRP A 8 9.04 18.37 6.73
C TRP A 8 8.00 17.87 7.71
N VAL A 9 7.34 16.78 7.37
CA VAL A 9 6.32 16.22 8.23
C VAL A 9 6.55 14.71 8.36
N ARG A 10 5.98 14.12 9.38
CA ARG A 10 6.03 12.70 9.52
C ARG A 10 4.91 12.08 8.75
N LEU A 11 5.24 11.14 7.88
CA LEU A 11 4.21 10.48 7.08
C LEU A 11 3.17 9.81 7.96
N GLY A 12 3.59 9.19 9.04
CA GLY A 12 2.66 8.50 9.92
C GLY A 12 1.59 9.38 10.54
N ASP A 13 1.81 10.70 10.57
CA ASP A 13 0.81 11.62 11.08
C ASP A 13 -0.32 11.85 10.07
N TYR A 14 -0.08 11.54 8.81
CA TYR A 14 -1.01 11.84 7.72
C TYR A 14 -1.73 10.61 7.19
N ILE A 15 -1.23 9.43 7.49
CA ILE A 15 -1.81 8.19 6.97
C ILE A 15 -2.30 7.32 8.11
N SER A 16 -3.18 6.41 7.79
CA SER A 16 -3.71 5.47 8.76
C SER A 16 -3.87 4.11 8.08
N PRO A 17 -3.54 3.02 8.76
CA PRO A 17 -3.79 1.71 8.16
C PRO A 17 -5.27 1.45 8.07
N ARG A 18 -5.68 0.81 6.99
CA ARG A 18 -7.05 0.36 6.88
C ARG A 18 -7.13 -1.02 7.52
N ARG A 19 -7.92 -1.13 8.54
CA ARG A 19 -8.00 -2.36 9.31
C ARG A 19 -9.17 -3.25 8.92
N GLU A 20 -9.90 -2.84 7.92
CA GLU A 20 -11.03 -3.60 7.45
C GLU A 20 -10.56 -4.90 6.82
N ASN A 21 -11.17 -6.00 7.20
CA ASN A 21 -10.79 -7.29 6.67
C ASN A 21 -12.02 -8.10 6.28
N ASN A 22 -11.78 -9.29 5.74
CA ASN A 22 -12.82 -10.14 5.20
C ASN A 22 -13.25 -11.24 6.19
N SER A 23 -13.16 -10.96 7.48
CA SER A 23 -13.44 -11.98 8.49
C SER A 23 -14.86 -12.50 8.43
N SER A 24 -15.79 -11.72 7.91
CA SER A 24 -17.17 -12.17 7.74
C SER A 24 -17.38 -12.91 6.42
N LEU A 25 -16.36 -13.09 5.62
CA LEU A 25 -16.43 -13.75 4.32
C LEU A 25 -17.43 -13.09 3.37
N LYS A 26 -17.57 -11.78 3.52
CA LYS A 26 -18.51 -11.04 2.69
C LYS A 26 -18.06 -10.97 1.24
N TYR A 27 -16.77 -11.05 0.99
CA TYR A 27 -16.19 -10.88 -0.33
C TYR A 27 -15.55 -12.18 -0.79
N GLY A 28 -15.73 -12.51 -2.04
CA GLY A 28 -15.29 -13.80 -2.59
C GLY A 28 -14.04 -13.68 -3.45
N ILE A 29 -13.67 -14.79 -4.06
CA ILE A 29 -12.44 -14.90 -4.83
C ILE A 29 -12.43 -14.01 -6.06
N ASP A 30 -13.58 -13.64 -6.57
CA ASP A 30 -13.65 -12.76 -7.74
C ASP A 30 -13.15 -11.35 -7.45
N LEU A 31 -12.99 -10.99 -6.19
CA LEU A 31 -12.51 -9.68 -5.80
C LEU A 31 -11.04 -9.67 -5.41
N ILE A 32 -10.35 -10.80 -5.51
CA ILE A 32 -8.95 -10.86 -5.12
C ILE A 32 -8.09 -10.17 -6.17
N GLU A 33 -7.27 -9.23 -5.72
CA GLU A 33 -6.28 -8.58 -6.58
C GLU A 33 -4.94 -8.54 -5.87
N GLY A 34 -3.89 -8.29 -6.60
CA GLY A 34 -2.57 -8.08 -6.06
C GLY A 34 -1.93 -6.88 -6.75
N VAL A 35 -0.79 -6.47 -6.26
CA VAL A 35 -0.06 -5.33 -6.83
C VAL A 35 1.23 -5.85 -7.42
N ASN A 36 1.43 -5.63 -8.71
CA ASN A 36 2.63 -6.09 -9.39
C ASN A 36 3.78 -5.09 -9.22
N SER A 37 4.93 -5.43 -9.76
CA SER A 37 6.11 -4.57 -9.62
C SER A 37 6.03 -3.31 -10.47
N ASP A 38 5.08 -3.23 -11.38
CA ASP A 38 4.85 -2.00 -12.13
C ASP A 38 3.93 -1.05 -11.38
N GLY A 39 3.47 -1.46 -10.22
CA GLY A 39 2.60 -0.61 -9.42
C GLY A 39 1.16 -0.63 -9.88
N GLU A 40 0.73 -1.75 -10.43
CA GLU A 40 -0.62 -1.89 -10.93
C GLU A 40 -1.35 -3.00 -10.21
N PHE A 41 -2.63 -2.79 -9.97
CA PHE A 41 -3.47 -3.83 -9.44
C PHE A 41 -3.81 -4.81 -10.57
N GLN A 42 -3.76 -6.09 -10.26
CA GLN A 42 -4.16 -7.11 -11.22
C GLN A 42 -4.96 -8.17 -10.53
N PRO A 43 -5.94 -8.75 -11.20
CA PRO A 43 -6.64 -9.91 -10.65
C PRO A 43 -5.63 -11.02 -10.40
N THR A 44 -5.76 -11.66 -9.27
CA THR A 44 -4.89 -12.76 -8.93
C THR A 44 -5.50 -14.04 -9.45
N LYS A 45 -4.71 -14.80 -10.19
CA LYS A 45 -5.15 -16.12 -10.60
C LYS A 45 -4.88 -17.07 -9.48
N ALA A 46 -5.48 -16.84 -8.37
CA ALA A 46 -5.24 -17.68 -7.23
C ALA A 46 -5.87 -19.03 -7.49
N LEU A 47 -5.17 -20.05 -7.07
CA LEU A 47 -5.76 -21.33 -7.02
C LEU A 47 -6.85 -21.23 -5.99
N THR A 48 -8.03 -21.59 -6.36
CA THR A 48 -9.15 -21.25 -5.57
C THR A 48 -9.55 -22.30 -4.57
N ASP A 49 -8.99 -23.48 -4.70
CA ASP A 49 -9.40 -24.54 -3.82
C ASP A 49 -8.76 -24.35 -2.46
N ASN A 50 -9.59 -24.33 -1.44
CA ASN A 50 -9.12 -24.29 -0.06
C ASN A 50 -8.41 -23.01 0.39
N ILE A 51 -8.63 -21.91 -0.30
CA ILE A 51 -8.09 -20.66 0.17
C ILE A 51 -8.96 -20.12 1.29
N ASN A 52 -8.33 -19.78 2.39
CA ASN A 52 -9.02 -19.12 3.48
C ASN A 52 -9.01 -17.61 3.23
N LEU A 53 -10.17 -17.07 2.94
CA LEU A 53 -10.28 -15.65 2.62
C LEU A 53 -10.50 -14.75 3.84
N LYS A 54 -10.65 -15.34 5.02
CA LYS A 54 -10.90 -14.53 6.22
C LYS A 54 -9.82 -13.51 6.54
N PRO A 55 -8.54 -13.83 6.39
CA PRO A 55 -7.53 -12.84 6.74
C PRO A 55 -7.26 -11.81 5.64
N TYR A 56 -7.93 -11.91 4.51
CA TYR A 56 -7.72 -10.94 3.44
C TYR A 56 -8.15 -9.55 3.88
N LYS A 57 -7.46 -8.56 3.36
CA LYS A 57 -7.70 -7.16 3.72
C LYS A 57 -8.52 -6.49 2.64
N VAL A 58 -9.41 -5.62 3.06
CA VAL A 58 -10.27 -4.87 2.15
C VAL A 58 -9.52 -3.63 1.68
N VAL A 59 -9.59 -3.35 0.39
CA VAL A 59 -9.01 -2.16 -0.22
C VAL A 59 -10.14 -1.35 -0.84
N ARG A 60 -10.15 -0.06 -0.55
CA ARG A 60 -11.17 0.82 -1.08
C ARG A 60 -10.54 1.86 -1.99
N HIS A 61 -11.36 2.48 -2.81
CA HIS A 61 -10.88 3.52 -3.72
C HIS A 61 -10.09 4.57 -2.93
N GLY A 62 -8.94 4.93 -3.45
CA GLY A 62 -8.09 5.93 -2.80
C GLY A 62 -7.06 5.35 -1.85
N ASP A 63 -7.17 4.08 -1.52
CA ASP A 63 -6.20 3.45 -0.64
C ASP A 63 -4.88 3.21 -1.36
N ILE A 64 -3.81 3.15 -0.59
CA ILE A 64 -2.49 2.80 -1.10
C ILE A 64 -2.12 1.44 -0.54
N VAL A 65 -1.65 0.56 -1.41
CA VAL A 65 -1.36 -0.82 -1.07
C VAL A 65 0.05 -1.16 -1.49
N TYR A 66 0.77 -1.82 -0.63
CA TYR A 66 2.10 -2.27 -0.99
C TYR A 66 2.42 -3.64 -0.37
N ASN A 67 3.34 -4.35 -1.00
CA ASN A 67 3.85 -5.60 -0.47
C ASN A 67 5.20 -5.31 0.20
N PRO A 68 5.29 -5.42 1.53
CA PRO A 68 6.54 -5.08 2.22
C PRO A 68 7.75 -5.87 1.74
N SER A 69 7.53 -7.08 1.26
CA SER A 69 8.62 -7.92 0.78
C SER A 69 9.06 -7.57 -0.63
N ARG A 70 8.27 -6.82 -1.37
CA ARG A 70 8.57 -6.50 -2.76
C ARG A 70 8.53 -5.02 -3.05
N LEU A 71 8.58 -4.23 -2.02
CA LEU A 71 8.50 -2.79 -2.18
C LEU A 71 9.69 -2.25 -2.96
N ASN A 72 10.86 -2.83 -2.75
CA ASN A 72 12.06 -2.40 -3.44
C ASN A 72 12.03 -2.69 -4.94
N ILE A 73 11.12 -3.51 -5.41
CA ILE A 73 10.97 -3.74 -6.84
C ILE A 73 9.69 -3.14 -7.40
N GLY A 74 9.02 -2.33 -6.60
CA GLY A 74 7.92 -1.53 -7.14
C GLY A 74 6.50 -1.93 -6.76
N SER A 75 6.33 -2.87 -5.85
CA SER A 75 4.99 -3.30 -5.48
C SER A 75 4.33 -2.30 -4.55
N LEU A 76 3.86 -1.21 -5.11
CA LEU A 76 3.17 -0.14 -4.41
C LEU A 76 2.22 0.52 -5.38
N ALA A 77 0.96 0.62 -5.05
CA ALA A 77 -0.04 1.18 -5.96
C ALA A 77 -1.12 1.94 -5.23
N TYR A 78 -1.73 2.87 -5.94
CA TYR A 78 -2.86 3.65 -5.49
C TYR A 78 -4.12 3.08 -6.14
N ARG A 79 -5.12 2.82 -5.35
CA ARG A 79 -6.34 2.17 -5.85
C ARG A 79 -7.26 3.19 -6.52
N THR A 80 -7.45 3.04 -7.81
CA THR A 80 -8.35 3.90 -8.58
C THR A 80 -9.66 3.20 -8.92
N GLY A 81 -9.73 1.90 -8.78
CA GLY A 81 -10.95 1.15 -9.09
C GLY A 81 -11.87 1.02 -7.89
N GLY A 82 -12.84 0.16 -8.03
CA GLY A 82 -13.74 -0.17 -6.94
C GLY A 82 -13.03 -0.98 -5.86
N MET A 83 -13.77 -1.43 -4.86
CA MET A 83 -13.15 -2.16 -3.77
C MET A 83 -12.66 -3.53 -4.24
N CYS A 84 -11.62 -4.00 -3.61
CA CYS A 84 -11.11 -5.34 -3.85
C CYS A 84 -10.58 -5.88 -2.52
N ILE A 85 -10.13 -7.13 -2.52
CA ILE A 85 -9.46 -7.70 -1.36
C ILE A 85 -8.07 -8.16 -1.77
N VAL A 86 -7.14 -8.05 -0.84
CA VAL A 86 -5.75 -8.48 -1.07
C VAL A 86 -5.31 -9.41 0.04
N SER A 87 -4.29 -10.20 -0.25
CA SER A 87 -3.73 -11.12 0.75
C SER A 87 -3.31 -10.35 2.00
N HIS A 88 -3.36 -11.01 3.13
CA HIS A 88 -2.97 -10.41 4.40
C HIS A 88 -1.49 -9.97 4.42
N LEU A 89 -0.71 -10.42 3.46
CA LEU A 89 0.70 -10.02 3.37
C LEU A 89 0.87 -8.58 2.88
N TYR A 90 -0.13 -8.04 2.22
CA TYR A 90 -0.09 -6.66 1.78
C TYR A 90 -0.39 -5.71 2.94
N GLN A 91 0.13 -4.52 2.85
CA GLN A 91 -0.23 -3.45 3.77
C GLN A 91 -1.13 -2.47 3.03
N VAL A 92 -2.17 -2.01 3.70
CA VAL A 92 -3.15 -1.09 3.12
C VAL A 92 -3.27 0.12 4.03
N PHE A 93 -3.13 1.30 3.47
CA PHE A 93 -3.29 2.51 4.25
C PHE A 93 -4.01 3.57 3.43
N TYR A 94 -4.50 4.59 4.09
CA TYR A 94 -5.17 5.70 3.42
C TYR A 94 -4.74 7.00 4.07
N ILE A 95 -4.92 8.09 3.36
CA ILE A 95 -4.62 9.41 3.90
C ILE A 95 -5.79 9.81 4.79
N LYS A 96 -5.49 10.23 6.00
CA LYS A 96 -6.53 10.62 6.95
C LYS A 96 -7.36 11.73 6.34
N GLU A 97 -8.65 11.68 6.61
CA GLU A 97 -9.60 12.59 5.99
C GLU A 97 -9.22 14.05 6.19
N GLU A 98 -8.76 14.40 7.38
CA GLU A 98 -8.41 15.78 7.68
C GLU A 98 -7.19 16.28 6.89
N HIS A 99 -6.46 15.39 6.25
CA HIS A 99 -5.27 15.76 5.49
C HIS A 99 -5.43 15.59 3.99
N GLN A 100 -6.59 15.15 3.54
CA GLN A 100 -6.79 14.87 2.12
C GLN A 100 -6.75 16.12 1.25
N SER A 101 -7.00 17.28 1.82
CA SER A 101 -6.92 18.51 1.07
C SER A 101 -5.49 18.99 0.81
N VAL A 102 -4.53 18.47 1.57
CA VAL A 102 -3.14 18.92 1.43
C VAL A 102 -2.22 17.82 0.93
N LEU A 103 -2.66 16.57 0.96
CA LEU A 103 -1.83 15.46 0.51
C LEU A 103 -2.70 14.50 -0.29
N SER A 104 -2.37 14.31 -1.54
CA SER A 104 -3.11 13.41 -2.41
C SER A 104 -2.47 12.03 -2.37
N ALA A 105 -3.31 11.00 -2.33
CA ALA A 105 -2.82 9.63 -2.35
C ALA A 105 -2.08 9.33 -3.65
N GLU A 106 -2.53 9.88 -4.74
CA GLU A 106 -1.88 9.68 -6.03
C GLU A 106 -0.48 10.28 -6.02
N PHE A 107 -0.35 11.50 -5.55
CA PHE A 107 0.95 12.16 -5.48
C PHE A 107 1.88 11.41 -4.54
N LEU A 108 1.39 11.01 -3.39
CA LEU A 108 2.22 10.28 -2.42
C LEU A 108 2.72 8.97 -3.02
N THR A 109 1.87 8.27 -3.73
CA THR A 109 2.26 7.02 -4.38
C THR A 109 3.37 7.26 -5.40
N LEU A 110 3.22 8.29 -6.23
CA LEU A 110 4.24 8.61 -7.22
C LEU A 110 5.55 8.99 -6.56
N TYR A 111 5.48 9.78 -5.50
CA TYR A 111 6.67 10.20 -4.78
C TYR A 111 7.41 9.00 -4.18
N LEU A 112 6.67 8.11 -3.52
CA LEU A 112 7.29 6.97 -2.89
C LEU A 112 7.88 6.01 -3.91
N ARG A 113 7.26 5.90 -5.09
CA ARG A 113 7.78 5.02 -6.11
C ARG A 113 9.04 5.58 -6.77
N ARG A 114 9.22 6.89 -6.76
CA ARG A 114 10.29 7.44 -7.58
C ARG A 114 11.67 7.37 -6.99
N ASN A 115 11.90 8.12 -5.95
CA ASN A 115 13.27 8.33 -5.55
C ASN A 115 13.64 7.89 -4.18
N GLU A 116 13.07 8.55 -3.22
CA GLU A 116 13.50 8.40 -1.86
C GLU A 116 13.28 7.01 -1.34
N PHE A 117 12.17 6.45 -1.71
CA PHE A 117 11.76 5.19 -1.16
C PHE A 117 12.65 4.05 -1.58
N TYR A 118 12.99 3.99 -2.86
CA TYR A 118 13.86 2.94 -3.34
C TYR A 118 15.22 3.00 -2.66
N ARG A 119 15.70 4.19 -2.44
CA ARG A 119 16.97 4.36 -1.78
C ARG A 119 16.96 3.81 -0.37
N TYR A 120 15.92 4.09 0.38
CA TYR A 120 15.84 3.62 1.75
C TYR A 120 15.59 2.12 1.83
N VAL A 121 14.80 1.62 0.93
CA VAL A 121 14.52 0.20 0.93
C VAL A 121 15.79 -0.59 0.61
N ASP A 122 16.55 -0.13 -0.36
CA ASP A 122 17.79 -0.79 -0.67
C ASP A 122 18.74 -0.78 0.50
N TYR A 123 18.73 0.31 1.23
CA TYR A 123 19.63 0.47 2.33
C TYR A 123 19.29 -0.48 3.47
N ASP A 124 18.03 -0.62 3.76
CA ASP A 124 17.60 -1.46 4.84
C ASP A 124 17.56 -2.93 4.48
N ASN A 125 17.51 -3.22 3.22
CA ASN A 125 17.34 -4.56 2.80
C ASN A 125 18.68 -5.18 2.53
N PHE A 126 19.43 -5.44 3.54
CA PHE A 126 20.75 -5.91 3.41
C PHE A 126 20.79 -7.28 2.89
N GLY A 127 20.06 -7.53 1.93
CA GLY A 127 20.17 -8.68 1.18
C GLY A 127 19.84 -9.92 1.79
N SER A 128 19.64 -10.01 2.91
CA SER A 128 19.47 -11.26 3.38
C SER A 128 18.08 -11.64 3.39
N LYS A 129 17.20 -10.98 3.92
CA LYS A 129 15.99 -11.43 4.09
C LYS A 129 15.12 -10.49 3.70
N ARG A 130 14.03 -10.70 3.34
CA ARG A 130 13.11 -9.81 3.08
C ARG A 130 12.82 -8.99 4.20
N ALA A 131 13.45 -7.89 4.37
CA ALA A 131 13.18 -6.92 5.38
C ALA A 131 11.88 -6.25 5.02
N GLU A 132 10.95 -6.22 5.91
CA GLU A 132 9.69 -5.56 5.68
C GLU A 132 9.80 -4.09 6.01
N TYR A 133 9.20 -3.26 5.19
CA TYR A 133 9.23 -1.83 5.40
C TYR A 133 7.86 -1.35 5.86
N ASN A 134 7.83 -0.66 6.95
CA ASN A 134 6.58 -0.17 7.51
C ASN A 134 6.47 1.33 7.32
N LEU A 135 5.61 1.75 6.42
CA LEU A 135 5.46 3.15 6.09
C LEU A 135 4.96 4.00 7.24
N ASN A 136 4.25 3.40 8.17
CA ASN A 136 3.77 4.14 9.33
C ASN A 136 4.90 4.60 10.24
N LYS A 137 6.04 3.96 10.14
CA LYS A 137 7.20 4.31 10.94
C LYS A 137 8.20 5.13 10.16
N SER A 138 7.89 5.42 8.92
CA SER A 138 8.79 6.24 8.10
C SER A 138 8.73 7.68 8.54
N VAL A 139 9.78 8.36 8.30
CA VAL A 139 9.82 9.75 8.67
C VAL A 139 9.35 10.62 7.55
#